data_8b23780246dfb52b6adf32bad859af64
#
_entry.id   8b23780246dfb52b6adf32bad859af64
#
_cell.length_a   1.000
_cell.length_b   1.000
_cell.length_c   1.000
_cell.angle_alpha   90.00
_cell.angle_beta   90.00
_cell.angle_gamma   90.00
#
_symmetry.space_group_name_H-M   'P 1'
#
loop_
_entity.id
_entity.type
_entity.pdbx_description
1 polymer ?
#
loop_
_entity_poly.entity_id
_entity_poly.type
_entity_poly.pdbx_seq_one_letter_code
_entity_poly.pdbx_strand_id
1 'polypeptide(L)'
;MVGIDSGTPPVLFVVGTAGAGKSSLVTAFQRWSRFLETDAIAVNLDPGAERVHYDAEFDVRDLISLTEVMSEYDLGPNGAQILAADLLAAQAGDVADQLHSLSGELMIVDTPGQVELFAFREASNHLIEVLGREHSAIIYLPMLSRSPSGFVSQMLLSSIVEFRLGLPTKNFLSKSDLLDEDELAKILEWSERLEILELALYDEAGGQRTEFAINQLRMMQEFAQAPGLTPLSSELENGMADILTFAQALFGGMGDARDGFAQDIEHERN
;
A
#
# COMPACT_ATOMS: atom_id res chain seq x y z
N MET A 1 -10.43 -11.41 -25.61
CA MET A 1 -11.18 -11.89 -24.43
C MET A 1 -10.35 -12.98 -23.83
N VAL A 2 -9.44 -12.62 -22.90
CA VAL A 2 -8.72 -13.58 -22.07
C VAL A 2 -9.71 -13.94 -20.97
N GLY A 3 -10.06 -15.21 -20.85
CA GLY A 3 -10.99 -15.68 -19.82
C GLY A 3 -10.38 -15.36 -18.45
N ILE A 4 -11.13 -14.67 -17.62
CA ILE A 4 -10.81 -14.40 -16.23
C ILE A 4 -10.83 -15.75 -15.54
N ASP A 5 -9.66 -16.26 -15.17
CA ASP A 5 -9.54 -17.49 -14.41
C ASP A 5 -9.98 -17.19 -12.97
N SER A 6 -11.08 -17.82 -12.54
CA SER A 6 -11.73 -17.58 -11.24
C SER A 6 -10.91 -18.09 -10.04
N GLY A 7 -9.59 -18.14 -10.16
CA GLY A 7 -8.65 -18.73 -9.22
C GLY A 7 -7.61 -17.78 -8.61
N THR A 8 -7.38 -16.60 -9.20
CA THR A 8 -6.36 -15.67 -8.69
C THR A 8 -6.86 -14.95 -7.44
N PRO A 9 -6.11 -14.99 -6.32
CA PRO A 9 -6.50 -14.27 -5.12
C PRO A 9 -6.50 -12.75 -5.36
N PRO A 10 -7.38 -11.98 -4.69
CA PRO A 10 -7.32 -10.53 -4.67
C PRO A 10 -5.94 -10.02 -4.24
N VAL A 11 -5.50 -8.90 -4.82
CA VAL A 11 -4.14 -8.36 -4.64
C VAL A 11 -4.19 -7.02 -3.92
N LEU A 12 -3.49 -6.91 -2.80
CA LEU A 12 -3.27 -5.67 -2.05
C LEU A 12 -1.82 -5.21 -2.21
N PHE A 13 -1.58 -4.19 -3.00
CA PHE A 13 -0.26 -3.57 -3.12
C PHE A 13 -0.01 -2.63 -1.95
N VAL A 14 1.04 -2.88 -1.16
CA VAL A 14 1.46 -1.98 -0.08
C VAL A 14 2.40 -0.93 -0.64
N VAL A 15 1.92 0.29 -0.81
CA VAL A 15 2.63 1.40 -1.45
C VAL A 15 2.91 2.52 -0.45
N GLY A 16 4.03 3.20 -0.59
CA GLY A 16 4.42 4.31 0.26
C GLY A 16 5.89 4.62 0.10
N THR A 17 6.33 5.75 0.65
CA THR A 17 7.73 6.19 0.58
C THR A 17 8.67 5.26 1.37
N ALA A 18 9.97 5.42 1.13
CA ALA A 18 10.98 4.69 1.90
C ALA A 18 10.83 4.96 3.40
N GLY A 19 10.89 3.91 4.20
CA GLY A 19 10.73 4.01 5.66
C GLY A 19 9.27 4.14 6.15
N ALA A 20 8.25 4.11 5.27
CA ALA A 20 6.83 4.17 5.67
C ALA A 20 6.35 2.91 6.41
N GLY A 21 7.10 1.80 6.37
CA GLY A 21 6.77 0.58 7.11
C GLY A 21 6.11 -0.51 6.26
N LYS A 22 6.29 -0.50 4.93
CA LYS A 22 5.68 -1.48 4.00
C LYS A 22 5.99 -2.92 4.37
N SER A 23 7.26 -3.30 4.40
CA SER A 23 7.70 -4.67 4.73
C SER A 23 7.32 -5.09 6.16
N SER A 24 7.31 -4.13 7.10
CA SER A 24 6.84 -4.37 8.47
C SER A 24 5.34 -4.68 8.49
N LEU A 25 4.56 -3.97 7.68
CA LEU A 25 3.13 -4.24 7.54
C LEU A 25 2.90 -5.62 6.94
N VAL A 26 3.58 -5.98 5.85
CA VAL A 26 3.43 -7.31 5.23
C VAL A 26 3.76 -8.40 6.23
N THR A 27 4.86 -8.24 6.99
CA THR A 27 5.25 -9.18 8.06
C THR A 27 4.17 -9.32 9.13
N ALA A 28 3.65 -8.19 9.64
CA ALA A 28 2.65 -8.18 10.69
C ALA A 28 1.30 -8.74 10.19
N PHE A 29 0.89 -8.38 8.98
CA PHE A 29 -0.35 -8.87 8.38
C PHE A 29 -0.31 -10.38 8.13
N GLN A 30 0.78 -10.91 7.57
CA GLN A 30 0.93 -12.36 7.37
C GLN A 30 0.91 -13.12 8.71
N ARG A 31 1.56 -12.58 9.75
CA ARG A 31 1.53 -13.17 11.08
C ARG A 31 0.12 -13.14 11.68
N TRP A 32 -0.57 -11.99 11.60
CA TRP A 32 -1.91 -11.80 12.12
C TRP A 32 -2.94 -12.66 11.39
N SER A 33 -2.88 -12.76 10.06
CA SER A 33 -3.82 -13.56 9.26
C SER A 33 -3.79 -15.05 9.59
N ARG A 34 -2.61 -15.58 9.96
CA ARG A 34 -2.46 -16.96 10.40
C ARG A 34 -3.27 -17.29 11.66
N PHE A 35 -3.48 -16.32 12.56
CA PHE A 35 -4.34 -16.50 13.76
C PHE A 35 -5.83 -16.58 13.40
N LEU A 36 -6.22 -16.01 12.27
CA LEU A 36 -7.60 -16.04 11.77
C LEU A 36 -7.84 -17.18 10.78
N GLU A 37 -6.86 -18.06 10.61
CA GLU A 37 -6.91 -19.13 9.60
C GLU A 37 -7.15 -18.62 8.17
N THR A 38 -6.85 -17.32 7.91
CA THR A 38 -6.90 -16.70 6.59
C THR A 38 -5.60 -16.96 5.85
N ASP A 39 -5.69 -17.56 4.67
CA ASP A 39 -4.53 -17.88 3.83
C ASP A 39 -4.06 -16.63 3.05
N ALA A 40 -3.29 -15.78 3.72
CA ALA A 40 -2.71 -14.58 3.15
C ALA A 40 -1.32 -14.85 2.59
N ILE A 41 -1.20 -14.76 1.26
CA ILE A 41 0.06 -14.93 0.52
C ILE A 41 0.86 -13.63 0.60
N ALA A 42 2.13 -13.71 0.99
CA ALA A 42 3.05 -12.57 0.95
C ALA A 42 3.96 -12.65 -0.27
N VAL A 43 4.09 -11.53 -0.98
CA VAL A 43 4.89 -11.40 -2.20
C VAL A 43 5.86 -10.24 -2.05
N ASN A 44 7.15 -10.48 -2.38
CA ASN A 44 8.15 -9.43 -2.46
C ASN A 44 8.37 -8.99 -3.91
N LEU A 45 8.07 -7.74 -4.22
CA LEU A 45 8.39 -7.08 -5.50
C LEU A 45 9.50 -6.02 -5.36
N ASP A 46 10.18 -5.92 -4.21
CA ASP A 46 11.33 -5.02 -4.04
C ASP A 46 12.66 -5.75 -4.28
N PRO A 47 13.30 -5.58 -5.44
CA PRO A 47 14.60 -6.18 -5.71
C PRO A 47 15.72 -5.59 -4.84
N GLY A 48 15.46 -4.42 -4.21
CA GLY A 48 16.38 -3.75 -3.31
C GLY A 48 16.19 -4.11 -1.83
N ALA A 49 15.28 -5.00 -1.49
CA ALA A 49 15.09 -5.44 -0.12
C ALA A 49 16.30 -6.24 0.38
N GLU A 50 17.03 -5.70 1.37
CA GLU A 50 18.18 -6.41 1.96
C GLU A 50 17.74 -7.66 2.70
N ARG A 51 16.63 -7.57 3.44
CA ARG A 51 16.03 -8.67 4.21
C ARG A 51 14.50 -8.61 4.10
N VAL A 52 13.93 -9.78 3.92
CA VAL A 52 12.49 -10.01 4.01
C VAL A 52 12.24 -10.79 5.30
N HIS A 53 11.32 -10.32 6.13
CA HIS A 53 11.02 -10.89 7.47
C HIS A 53 9.72 -11.67 7.51
N TYR A 54 9.06 -11.84 6.37
CA TYR A 54 7.89 -12.67 6.14
C TYR A 54 8.24 -13.86 5.25
N ASP A 55 7.40 -14.88 5.25
CA ASP A 55 7.53 -16.01 4.33
C ASP A 55 6.97 -15.60 2.98
N ALA A 56 7.85 -15.21 2.05
CA ALA A 56 7.46 -14.82 0.71
C ALA A 56 7.23 -16.09 -0.14
N GLU A 57 6.03 -16.27 -0.67
CA GLU A 57 5.70 -17.31 -1.64
C GLU A 57 6.24 -16.98 -3.03
N PHE A 58 6.48 -15.71 -3.30
CA PHE A 58 7.23 -15.22 -4.45
C PHE A 58 8.17 -14.10 -4.01
N ASP A 59 9.41 -14.18 -4.46
CA ASP A 59 10.42 -13.15 -4.20
C ASP A 59 11.10 -12.75 -5.51
N VAL A 60 10.93 -11.50 -5.91
CA VAL A 60 11.51 -10.97 -7.15
C VAL A 60 13.04 -11.06 -7.18
N ARG A 61 13.71 -11.15 -6.01
CA ARG A 61 15.16 -11.26 -5.90
C ARG A 61 15.70 -12.60 -6.43
N ASP A 62 14.85 -13.60 -6.54
CA ASP A 62 15.19 -14.88 -7.18
C ASP A 62 15.32 -14.75 -8.71
N LEU A 63 14.68 -13.70 -9.29
CA LEU A 63 14.74 -13.39 -10.72
C LEU A 63 15.69 -12.22 -11.02
N ILE A 64 15.73 -11.22 -10.16
CA ILE A 64 16.47 -9.97 -10.36
C ILE A 64 17.25 -9.64 -9.10
N SER A 65 18.55 -10.01 -9.11
CA SER A 65 19.47 -9.69 -8.02
C SER A 65 20.04 -8.29 -8.19
N LEU A 66 19.77 -7.38 -7.23
CA LEU A 66 20.34 -6.03 -7.27
C LEU A 66 21.87 -6.04 -7.30
N THR A 67 22.51 -6.99 -6.59
CA THR A 67 23.96 -7.13 -6.57
C THR A 67 24.52 -7.54 -7.94
N GLU A 68 23.82 -8.43 -8.65
CA GLU A 68 24.19 -8.82 -10.02
C GLU A 68 24.03 -7.66 -10.98
N VAL A 69 22.92 -6.93 -10.93
CA VAL A 69 22.67 -5.73 -11.74
C VAL A 69 23.77 -4.67 -11.49
N MET A 70 24.16 -4.44 -10.23
CA MET A 70 25.27 -3.51 -9.92
C MET A 70 26.58 -3.95 -10.57
N SER A 71 26.90 -5.25 -10.49
CA SER A 71 28.15 -5.79 -11.00
C SER A 71 28.20 -5.86 -12.52
N GLU A 72 27.10 -6.29 -13.16
CA GLU A 72 27.02 -6.49 -14.62
C GLU A 72 27.03 -5.16 -15.38
N TYR A 73 26.34 -4.15 -14.84
CA TYR A 73 26.17 -2.86 -15.51
C TYR A 73 27.04 -1.74 -14.95
N ASP A 74 27.96 -2.05 -14.03
CA ASP A 74 28.83 -1.06 -13.35
C ASP A 74 28.04 0.12 -12.76
N LEU A 75 26.94 -0.21 -12.04
CA LEU A 75 26.00 0.78 -11.48
C LEU A 75 26.15 0.89 -9.97
N GLY A 76 25.98 2.10 -9.44
CA GLY A 76 25.75 2.30 -8.02
C GLY A 76 24.33 1.87 -7.60
N PRO A 77 24.04 1.77 -6.27
CA PRO A 77 22.77 1.24 -5.76
C PRO A 77 21.52 1.89 -6.37
N ASN A 78 21.49 3.22 -6.49
CA ASN A 78 20.34 3.93 -7.06
C ASN A 78 20.12 3.62 -8.54
N GLY A 79 21.20 3.59 -9.33
CA GLY A 79 21.14 3.22 -10.75
C GLY A 79 20.68 1.78 -10.95
N ALA A 80 21.20 0.87 -10.12
CA ALA A 80 20.82 -0.54 -10.14
C ALA A 80 19.34 -0.75 -9.77
N GLN A 81 18.80 -0.02 -8.78
CA GLN A 81 17.38 -0.09 -8.44
C GLN A 81 16.48 0.36 -9.60
N ILE A 82 16.88 1.42 -10.31
CA ILE A 82 16.15 1.91 -11.49
C ILE A 82 16.16 0.83 -12.59
N LEU A 83 17.33 0.27 -12.89
CA LEU A 83 17.47 -0.77 -13.92
C LEU A 83 16.73 -2.04 -13.51
N ALA A 84 16.81 -2.46 -12.25
CA ALA A 84 16.08 -3.61 -11.74
C ALA A 84 14.55 -3.45 -11.90
N ALA A 85 14.02 -2.25 -11.67
CA ALA A 85 12.61 -1.95 -11.93
C ALA A 85 12.25 -2.04 -13.43
N ASP A 86 13.15 -1.61 -14.32
CA ASP A 86 12.95 -1.71 -15.77
C ASP A 86 13.08 -3.18 -16.25
N LEU A 87 13.96 -3.98 -15.65
CA LEU A 87 14.07 -5.43 -15.91
C LEU A 87 12.82 -6.17 -15.43
N LEU A 88 12.28 -5.80 -14.27
CA LEU A 88 10.99 -6.33 -13.78
C LEU A 88 9.86 -6.04 -14.78
N ALA A 89 9.86 -4.85 -15.38
CA ALA A 89 8.92 -4.51 -16.46
C ALA A 89 9.02 -5.47 -17.63
N ALA A 90 10.24 -5.74 -18.07
CA ALA A 90 10.48 -6.62 -19.22
C ALA A 90 10.04 -8.08 -18.95
N GLN A 91 10.03 -8.49 -17.68
CA GLN A 91 9.63 -9.82 -17.21
C GLN A 91 8.23 -9.85 -16.58
N ALA A 92 7.43 -8.76 -16.69
CA ALA A 92 6.15 -8.65 -16.00
C ALA A 92 5.17 -9.78 -16.35
N GLY A 93 5.19 -10.30 -17.57
CA GLY A 93 4.39 -11.46 -17.97
C GLY A 93 4.77 -12.73 -17.21
N ASP A 94 6.08 -13.05 -17.17
CA ASP A 94 6.57 -14.24 -16.47
C ASP A 94 6.33 -14.14 -14.95
N VAL A 95 6.47 -12.95 -14.38
CA VAL A 95 6.16 -12.68 -12.97
C VAL A 95 4.66 -12.87 -12.71
N ALA A 96 3.81 -12.32 -13.57
CA ALA A 96 2.37 -12.46 -13.42
C ALA A 96 1.92 -13.93 -13.54
N ASP A 97 2.49 -14.72 -14.47
CA ASP A 97 2.19 -16.14 -14.60
C ASP A 97 2.56 -16.92 -13.31
N GLN A 98 3.69 -16.58 -12.69
CA GLN A 98 4.08 -17.17 -11.42
C GLN A 98 3.11 -16.75 -10.29
N LEU A 99 2.75 -15.48 -10.19
CA LEU A 99 1.81 -14.98 -9.19
C LEU A 99 0.40 -15.59 -9.37
N HIS A 100 -0.06 -15.80 -10.61
CA HIS A 100 -1.32 -16.49 -10.90
C HIS A 100 -1.32 -17.96 -10.48
N SER A 101 -0.14 -18.60 -10.41
CA SER A 101 -0.02 -19.99 -9.96
C SER A 101 -0.13 -20.14 -8.44
N LEU A 102 -0.03 -19.04 -7.68
CA LEU A 102 -0.15 -19.05 -6.23
C LEU A 102 -1.62 -19.25 -5.82
N SER A 103 -1.83 -20.02 -4.77
CA SER A 103 -3.15 -20.31 -4.24
C SER A 103 -3.29 -19.72 -2.84
N GLY A 104 -4.35 -19.00 -2.58
CA GLY A 104 -4.64 -18.37 -1.29
C GLY A 104 -5.92 -17.56 -1.33
N GLU A 105 -6.27 -16.92 -0.22
CA GLU A 105 -7.48 -16.11 -0.11
C GLU A 105 -7.24 -14.63 -0.41
N LEU A 106 -6.01 -14.17 -0.15
CA LEU A 106 -5.60 -12.79 -0.35
C LEU A 106 -4.08 -12.73 -0.59
N MET A 107 -3.65 -11.93 -1.55
CA MET A 107 -2.25 -11.65 -1.81
C MET A 107 -1.88 -10.27 -1.29
N ILE A 108 -0.88 -10.17 -0.39
CA ILE A 108 -0.32 -8.91 0.06
C ILE A 108 1.08 -8.72 -0.53
N VAL A 109 1.28 -7.62 -1.24
CA VAL A 109 2.46 -7.38 -2.07
C VAL A 109 3.29 -6.25 -1.51
N ASP A 110 4.52 -6.55 -1.09
CA ASP A 110 5.53 -5.56 -0.72
C ASP A 110 6.14 -4.95 -1.97
N THR A 111 6.03 -3.62 -2.11
CA THR A 111 6.52 -2.89 -3.28
C THR A 111 7.86 -2.20 -3.01
N PRO A 112 8.63 -1.82 -4.06
CA PRO A 112 9.89 -1.12 -3.90
C PRO A 112 9.87 0.01 -2.88
N GLY A 113 10.98 0.17 -2.16
CA GLY A 113 11.13 1.15 -1.10
C GLY A 113 10.80 2.57 -1.53
N GLN A 114 11.21 2.96 -2.72
CA GLN A 114 10.93 4.26 -3.32
C GLN A 114 9.62 4.19 -4.11
N VAL A 115 8.64 5.04 -3.76
CA VAL A 115 7.32 5.09 -4.42
C VAL A 115 7.44 5.35 -5.92
N GLU A 116 8.48 6.08 -6.35
CA GLU A 116 8.76 6.41 -7.73
C GLU A 116 9.05 5.16 -8.58
N LEU A 117 9.66 4.14 -7.99
CA LEU A 117 9.99 2.90 -8.69
C LEU A 117 8.78 2.00 -8.92
N PHE A 118 7.69 2.25 -8.20
CA PHE A 118 6.43 1.52 -8.39
C PHE A 118 5.37 2.40 -9.05
N ALA A 119 4.97 3.52 -8.45
CA ALA A 119 3.82 4.29 -8.91
C ALA A 119 4.06 5.06 -10.23
N PHE A 120 5.32 5.34 -10.60
CA PHE A 120 5.65 6.16 -11.77
C PHE A 120 6.32 5.39 -12.91
N ARG A 121 6.40 4.07 -12.83
CA ARG A 121 6.92 3.20 -13.88
C ARG A 121 5.79 2.49 -14.62
N GLU A 122 5.96 2.30 -15.93
CA GLU A 122 4.99 1.56 -16.76
C GLU A 122 4.95 0.08 -16.38
N ALA A 123 6.04 -0.44 -15.84
CA ALA A 123 6.16 -1.79 -15.30
C ALA A 123 5.01 -2.18 -14.38
N SER A 124 4.74 -1.32 -13.42
CA SER A 124 3.71 -1.59 -12.40
C SER A 124 2.30 -1.57 -12.99
N ASN A 125 2.04 -0.65 -13.94
CA ASN A 125 0.78 -0.65 -14.66
C ASN A 125 0.61 -1.93 -15.48
N HIS A 126 1.67 -2.41 -16.14
CA HIS A 126 1.60 -3.65 -16.91
C HIS A 126 1.38 -4.85 -16.00
N LEU A 127 2.07 -4.94 -14.86
CA LEU A 127 1.87 -5.99 -13.87
C LEU A 127 0.43 -5.97 -13.32
N ILE A 128 -0.10 -4.79 -12.97
CA ILE A 128 -1.48 -4.61 -12.50
C ILE A 128 -2.49 -5.05 -13.57
N GLU A 129 -2.26 -4.71 -14.85
CA GLU A 129 -3.13 -5.15 -15.95
C GLU A 129 -3.17 -6.67 -16.09
N VAL A 130 -2.01 -7.32 -15.97
CA VAL A 130 -1.93 -8.79 -16.13
C VAL A 130 -2.51 -9.51 -14.90
N LEU A 131 -2.31 -8.99 -13.68
CA LEU A 131 -2.92 -9.53 -12.45
C LEU A 131 -4.42 -9.27 -12.35
N GLY A 132 -4.95 -8.31 -13.11
CA GLY A 132 -6.35 -7.90 -13.10
C GLY A 132 -6.61 -6.69 -12.21
N ARG A 133 -6.94 -5.55 -12.81
CA ARG A 133 -7.25 -4.31 -12.08
C ARG A 133 -8.44 -4.46 -11.14
N GLU A 134 -9.43 -5.23 -11.57
CA GLU A 134 -10.67 -5.48 -10.82
C GLU A 134 -10.43 -6.32 -9.55
N HIS A 135 -9.30 -7.04 -9.48
CA HIS A 135 -8.88 -7.83 -8.33
C HIS A 135 -7.75 -7.17 -7.53
N SER A 136 -7.42 -5.91 -7.85
CA SER A 136 -6.27 -5.21 -7.27
C SER A 136 -6.68 -3.94 -6.52
N ALA A 137 -6.03 -3.67 -5.39
CA ALA A 137 -6.21 -2.45 -4.61
C ALA A 137 -4.89 -2.01 -3.95
N ILE A 138 -4.86 -0.79 -3.42
CA ILE A 138 -3.70 -0.19 -2.78
C ILE A 138 -3.96 0.06 -1.31
N ILE A 139 -3.03 -0.42 -0.48
CA ILE A 139 -2.81 0.06 0.88
C ILE A 139 -1.71 1.12 0.80
N TYR A 140 -2.08 2.38 0.94
CA TYR A 140 -1.11 3.45 0.92
C TYR A 140 -0.67 3.84 2.32
N LEU A 141 0.64 3.90 2.55
CA LEU A 141 1.26 4.30 3.81
C LEU A 141 1.88 5.69 3.67
N PRO A 142 1.15 6.77 4.00
CA PRO A 142 1.74 8.10 4.07
C PRO A 142 2.80 8.14 5.17
N MET A 143 3.86 8.92 4.94
CA MET A 143 4.83 9.17 5.99
C MET A 143 4.18 9.99 7.10
N LEU A 144 4.39 9.57 8.34
CA LEU A 144 3.90 10.30 9.50
C LEU A 144 4.39 11.76 9.49
N SER A 145 3.45 12.71 9.51
CA SER A 145 3.73 14.14 9.62
C SER A 145 2.92 14.76 10.77
N ARG A 146 3.64 15.44 11.67
CA ARG A 146 3.05 16.20 12.77
C ARG A 146 2.71 17.64 12.40
N SER A 147 3.20 18.11 11.24
CA SER A 147 2.90 19.47 10.75
C SER A 147 1.73 19.46 9.75
N PRO A 148 0.82 20.44 9.80
CA PRO A 148 -0.32 20.54 8.87
C PRO A 148 0.12 20.57 7.41
N SER A 149 1.11 21.40 7.06
CA SER A 149 1.63 21.49 5.68
C SER A 149 2.30 20.21 5.21
N GLY A 150 2.98 19.49 6.10
CA GLY A 150 3.53 18.18 5.82
C GLY A 150 2.43 17.14 5.60
N PHE A 151 1.36 17.18 6.39
CA PHE A 151 0.20 16.30 6.23
C PHE A 151 -0.46 16.49 4.85
N VAL A 152 -0.73 17.75 4.43
CA VAL A 152 -1.27 18.05 3.09
C VAL A 152 -0.38 17.46 1.99
N SER A 153 0.94 17.61 2.13
CA SER A 153 1.89 17.05 1.14
C SER A 153 1.81 15.53 1.03
N GLN A 154 1.61 14.81 2.15
CA GLN A 154 1.46 13.36 2.16
C GLN A 154 0.14 12.92 1.52
N MET A 155 -0.94 13.63 1.78
CA MET A 155 -2.26 13.33 1.18
C MET A 155 -2.26 13.59 -0.33
N LEU A 156 -1.58 14.64 -0.79
CA LEU A 156 -1.38 14.88 -2.23
C LEU A 156 -0.62 13.76 -2.89
N LEU A 157 0.47 13.29 -2.26
CA LEU A 157 1.24 12.17 -2.80
C LEU A 157 0.39 10.90 -2.91
N SER A 158 -0.45 10.63 -1.90
CA SER A 158 -1.42 9.53 -1.96
C SER A 158 -2.37 9.66 -3.15
N SER A 159 -2.96 10.84 -3.34
CA SER A 159 -3.88 11.11 -4.44
C SER A 159 -3.20 10.98 -5.82
N ILE A 160 -1.92 11.39 -5.93
CA ILE A 160 -1.15 11.21 -7.16
C ILE A 160 -0.92 9.72 -7.45
N VAL A 161 -0.58 8.93 -6.42
CA VAL A 161 -0.37 7.47 -6.57
C VAL A 161 -1.67 6.79 -7.00
N GLU A 162 -2.79 7.11 -6.35
CA GLU A 162 -4.12 6.61 -6.70
C GLU A 162 -4.46 6.93 -8.16
N PHE A 163 -4.30 8.19 -8.57
CA PHE A 163 -4.56 8.62 -9.93
C PHE A 163 -3.66 7.92 -10.96
N ARG A 164 -2.38 7.74 -10.64
CA ARG A 164 -1.40 7.11 -11.53
C ARG A 164 -1.65 5.62 -11.74
N LEU A 165 -1.99 4.91 -10.68
CA LEU A 165 -2.21 3.46 -10.73
C LEU A 165 -3.68 3.11 -11.06
N GLY A 166 -4.62 4.03 -10.82
CA GLY A 166 -6.04 3.86 -11.13
C GLY A 166 -6.68 2.68 -10.37
N LEU A 167 -6.25 2.44 -9.13
CA LEU A 167 -6.76 1.38 -8.27
C LEU A 167 -7.46 1.96 -7.05
N PRO A 168 -8.48 1.28 -6.49
CA PRO A 168 -9.04 1.63 -5.20
C PRO A 168 -7.93 1.73 -4.16
N THR A 169 -7.87 2.85 -3.43
CA THR A 169 -6.79 3.14 -2.49
C THR A 169 -7.36 3.45 -1.11
N LYS A 170 -6.78 2.87 -0.06
CA LYS A 170 -7.06 3.23 1.33
C LYS A 170 -5.77 3.64 2.04
N ASN A 171 -5.84 4.77 2.74
CA ASN A 171 -4.73 5.33 3.48
C ASN A 171 -4.67 4.77 4.91
N PHE A 172 -3.49 4.28 5.31
CA PHE A 172 -3.23 3.79 6.66
C PHE A 172 -2.09 4.57 7.30
N LEU A 173 -2.36 5.21 8.44
CA LEU A 173 -1.35 5.90 9.24
C LEU A 173 -0.48 4.88 9.95
N SER A 174 0.60 4.45 9.28
CA SER A 174 1.58 3.52 9.84
C SER A 174 2.32 4.12 11.03
N LYS A 175 2.80 3.24 11.93
CA LYS A 175 3.55 3.63 13.13
C LYS A 175 2.73 4.51 14.08
N SER A 176 1.43 4.27 14.17
CA SER A 176 0.54 5.00 15.07
C SER A 176 0.92 4.85 16.55
N ASP A 177 1.63 3.78 16.89
CA ASP A 177 2.25 3.53 18.21
C ASP A 177 3.32 4.54 18.62
N LEU A 178 3.88 5.31 17.68
CA LEU A 178 4.85 6.39 17.95
C LEU A 178 4.20 7.74 18.27
N LEU A 179 2.87 7.80 18.28
CA LEU A 179 2.08 8.98 18.61
C LEU A 179 1.46 8.81 19.99
N ASP A 180 1.36 9.92 20.74
CA ASP A 180 0.47 9.95 21.88
C ASP A 180 -1.00 10.08 21.44
N GLU A 181 -1.95 9.92 22.38
CA GLU A 181 -3.37 9.93 22.08
C GLU A 181 -3.84 11.27 21.48
N ASP A 182 -3.30 12.39 21.94
CA ASP A 182 -3.68 13.72 21.47
C ASP A 182 -3.13 13.98 20.06
N GLU A 183 -1.88 13.58 19.79
CA GLU A 183 -1.27 13.67 18.46
C GLU A 183 -2.04 12.80 17.44
N LEU A 184 -2.37 11.57 17.82
CA LEU A 184 -3.13 10.66 16.96
C LEU A 184 -4.51 11.22 16.67
N ALA A 185 -5.26 11.63 17.70
CA ALA A 185 -6.60 12.21 17.54
C ALA A 185 -6.58 13.43 16.62
N LYS A 186 -5.59 14.32 16.78
CA LYS A 186 -5.41 15.50 15.94
C LYS A 186 -5.16 15.16 14.47
N ILE A 187 -4.28 14.19 14.19
CA ILE A 187 -3.96 13.79 12.81
C ILE A 187 -5.18 13.12 12.15
N LEU A 188 -5.92 12.29 12.88
CA LEU A 188 -7.15 11.69 12.39
C LEU A 188 -8.22 12.73 12.10
N GLU A 189 -8.40 13.73 13.00
CA GLU A 189 -9.32 14.83 12.78
C GLU A 189 -8.97 15.61 11.51
N TRP A 190 -7.70 15.86 11.22
CA TRP A 190 -7.26 16.48 9.96
C TRP A 190 -7.66 15.68 8.72
N SER A 191 -7.63 14.34 8.83
CA SER A 191 -7.97 13.47 7.71
C SER A 191 -9.48 13.38 7.44
N GLU A 192 -10.30 13.63 8.44
CA GLU A 192 -11.76 13.56 8.38
C GLU A 192 -12.39 14.91 8.12
N ARG A 193 -11.77 16.00 8.64
CA ARG A 193 -12.32 17.35 8.65
C ARG A 193 -11.31 18.35 8.10
N LEU A 194 -11.37 18.54 6.78
CA LEU A 194 -10.41 19.40 6.07
C LEU A 194 -10.47 20.87 6.51
N GLU A 195 -11.62 21.34 7.07
CA GLU A 195 -11.75 22.67 7.68
C GLU A 195 -10.88 22.82 8.93
N ILE A 196 -10.73 21.77 9.72
CA ILE A 196 -9.84 21.80 10.90
C ILE A 196 -8.38 21.82 10.46
N LEU A 197 -8.05 21.09 9.40
CA LEU A 197 -6.72 21.13 8.79
C LEU A 197 -6.41 22.53 8.22
N GLU A 198 -7.38 23.20 7.59
CA GLU A 198 -7.20 24.56 7.09
C GLU A 198 -6.92 25.55 8.24
N LEU A 199 -7.67 25.45 9.35
CA LEU A 199 -7.39 26.27 10.54
C LEU A 199 -5.99 25.99 11.10
N ALA A 200 -5.58 24.73 11.19
CA ALA A 200 -4.25 24.37 11.66
C ALA A 200 -3.14 24.88 10.73
N LEU A 201 -3.38 25.00 9.42
CA LEU A 201 -2.45 25.63 8.49
C LEU A 201 -2.30 27.14 8.72
N TYR A 202 -3.39 27.84 9.07
CA TYR A 202 -3.32 29.28 9.41
C TYR A 202 -2.53 29.54 10.72
N ASP A 203 -2.59 28.58 11.65
CA ASP A 203 -1.83 28.65 12.91
C ASP A 203 -0.36 28.22 12.75
N GLU A 204 -0.01 27.54 11.65
CA GLU A 204 1.38 27.20 11.34
C GLU A 204 2.16 28.48 11.00
N ALA A 205 3.42 28.57 11.46
CA ALA A 205 4.26 29.73 11.22
C ALA A 205 4.29 30.09 9.72
N GLY A 206 3.64 31.19 9.38
CA GLY A 206 3.32 31.60 8.01
C GLY A 206 4.54 31.74 7.09
N GLY A 207 4.28 31.67 5.79
CA GLY A 207 5.25 31.82 4.72
C GLY A 207 4.74 31.20 3.44
N GLN A 208 5.53 31.27 2.37
CA GLN A 208 5.17 30.75 1.05
C GLN A 208 4.75 29.26 1.09
N ARG A 209 5.38 28.48 1.98
CA ARG A 209 5.07 27.06 2.14
C ARG A 209 3.65 26.83 2.69
N THR A 210 3.24 27.59 3.67
CA THR A 210 1.89 27.51 4.25
C THR A 210 0.83 27.97 3.26
N GLU A 211 1.07 29.09 2.55
CA GLU A 211 0.17 29.57 1.51
C GLU A 211 0.00 28.52 0.39
N PHE A 212 1.10 27.88 -0.01
CA PHE A 212 1.07 26.80 -1.00
C PHE A 212 0.25 25.61 -0.50
N ALA A 213 0.45 25.19 0.76
CA ALA A 213 -0.31 24.09 1.37
C ALA A 213 -1.83 24.40 1.46
N ILE A 214 -2.20 25.64 1.80
CA ILE A 214 -3.61 26.07 1.81
C ILE A 214 -4.23 25.97 0.43
N ASN A 215 -3.52 26.41 -0.62
CA ASN A 215 -4.03 26.32 -1.98
C ASN A 215 -4.19 24.87 -2.44
N GLN A 216 -3.25 23.98 -2.07
CA GLN A 216 -3.34 22.55 -2.33
C GLN A 216 -4.53 21.93 -1.60
N LEU A 217 -4.73 22.26 -0.33
CA LEU A 217 -5.86 21.79 0.45
C LEU A 217 -7.20 22.18 -0.18
N ARG A 218 -7.34 23.44 -0.62
CA ARG A 218 -8.56 23.92 -1.29
C ARG A 218 -8.83 23.17 -2.58
N MET A 219 -7.80 22.90 -3.37
CA MET A 219 -7.94 22.07 -4.56
C MET A 219 -8.41 20.66 -4.19
N MET A 220 -7.88 20.04 -3.14
CA MET A 220 -8.35 18.73 -2.66
C MET A 220 -9.82 18.77 -2.22
N GLN A 221 -10.26 19.83 -1.54
CA GLN A 221 -11.67 20.01 -1.13
C GLN A 221 -12.63 20.09 -2.31
N GLU A 222 -12.19 20.61 -3.46
CA GLU A 222 -13.03 20.72 -4.66
C GLU A 222 -13.20 19.40 -5.41
N PHE A 223 -12.19 18.52 -5.37
CA PHE A 223 -12.11 17.32 -6.23
C PHE A 223 -12.17 15.99 -5.48
N ALA A 224 -11.96 15.98 -4.19
CA ALA A 224 -11.90 14.75 -3.40
C ALA A 224 -12.76 14.81 -2.14
N GLN A 225 -13.22 13.65 -1.71
CA GLN A 225 -13.67 13.48 -0.33
C GLN A 225 -12.44 13.55 0.60
N ALA A 226 -12.69 13.87 1.89
CA ALA A 226 -11.63 13.83 2.88
C ALA A 226 -10.86 12.50 2.79
N PRO A 227 -9.52 12.52 2.76
CA PRO A 227 -8.72 11.33 2.41
C PRO A 227 -8.80 10.18 3.42
N GLY A 228 -9.44 10.38 4.56
CA GLY A 228 -9.62 9.39 5.63
C GLY A 228 -8.33 8.62 5.95
N LEU A 229 -7.91 8.58 7.20
CA LEU A 229 -6.79 7.76 7.65
C LEU A 229 -7.27 6.70 8.63
N THR A 230 -6.81 5.46 8.45
CA THR A 230 -7.01 4.39 9.43
C THR A 230 -5.70 4.22 10.21
N PRO A 231 -5.70 4.29 11.55
CA PRO A 231 -4.50 4.04 12.34
C PRO A 231 -3.99 2.62 12.14
N LEU A 232 -2.68 2.48 12.03
CA LEU A 232 -2.01 1.22 11.82
C LEU A 232 -0.74 1.12 12.65
N SER A 233 -0.55 0.02 13.36
CA SER A 233 0.72 -0.34 13.98
C SER A 233 1.07 -1.79 13.68
N SER A 234 2.19 -1.99 12.99
CA SER A 234 2.74 -3.32 12.74
C SER A 234 3.32 -3.96 14.02
N GLU A 235 3.75 -3.14 14.97
CA GLU A 235 4.29 -3.59 16.25
C GLU A 235 3.18 -4.12 17.19
N LEU A 236 2.06 -3.39 17.27
CA LEU A 236 0.91 -3.72 18.11
C LEU A 236 -0.16 -4.53 17.37
N GLU A 237 0.03 -4.81 16.08
CA GLU A 237 -0.93 -5.48 15.18
C GLU A 237 -2.31 -4.77 15.10
N ASN A 238 -2.36 -3.48 15.40
CA ASN A 238 -3.57 -2.68 15.26
C ASN A 238 -3.81 -2.31 13.80
N GLY A 239 -5.08 -2.26 13.36
CA GLY A 239 -5.48 -1.89 12.00
C GLY A 239 -5.44 -3.05 11.00
N MET A 240 -5.01 -4.27 11.39
CA MET A 240 -4.96 -5.42 10.49
C MET A 240 -6.36 -5.86 10.06
N ALA A 241 -7.33 -5.82 10.97
CA ALA A 241 -8.74 -6.10 10.67
C ALA A 241 -9.34 -5.09 9.68
N ASP A 242 -8.89 -3.83 9.71
CA ASP A 242 -9.34 -2.79 8.77
C ASP A 242 -8.82 -3.03 7.35
N ILE A 243 -7.62 -3.63 7.22
CA ILE A 243 -7.07 -4.06 5.93
C ILE A 243 -7.93 -5.19 5.35
N LEU A 244 -8.24 -6.20 6.16
CA LEU A 244 -9.09 -7.31 5.73
C LEU A 244 -10.50 -6.82 5.37
N THR A 245 -11.08 -5.94 6.18
CA THR A 245 -12.40 -5.32 5.90
C THR A 245 -12.38 -4.55 4.59
N PHE A 246 -11.30 -3.81 4.29
CA PHE A 246 -11.14 -3.12 3.02
C PHE A 246 -11.11 -4.08 1.84
N ALA A 247 -10.33 -5.16 1.94
CA ALA A 247 -10.29 -6.20 0.92
C ALA A 247 -11.66 -6.86 0.71
N GLN A 248 -12.34 -7.23 1.79
CA GLN A 248 -13.68 -7.83 1.74
C GLN A 248 -14.73 -6.89 1.13
N ALA A 249 -14.67 -5.60 1.44
CA ALA A 249 -15.59 -4.62 0.87
C ALA A 249 -15.43 -4.47 -0.65
N LEU A 250 -14.19 -4.61 -1.17
CA LEU A 250 -13.92 -4.51 -2.60
C LEU A 250 -14.18 -5.84 -3.35
N PHE A 251 -13.78 -6.96 -2.76
CA PHE A 251 -13.68 -8.24 -3.46
C PHE A 251 -14.67 -9.29 -2.95
N GLY A 252 -15.28 -9.11 -1.77
CA GLY A 252 -16.19 -10.07 -1.13
C GLY A 252 -17.50 -10.32 -1.88
N GLY A 253 -17.86 -9.49 -2.86
CA GLY A 253 -19.02 -9.69 -3.75
C GLY A 253 -18.72 -10.50 -5.01
N MET A 254 -17.46 -10.86 -5.26
CA MET A 254 -17.04 -11.60 -6.46
C MET A 254 -17.05 -13.12 -6.32
N GLY A 255 -17.29 -13.63 -5.10
CA GLY A 255 -17.24 -15.06 -4.80
C GLY A 255 -18.50 -15.61 -4.17
N ASP A 256 -19.57 -15.80 -4.96
CA ASP A 256 -20.75 -16.62 -4.56
C ASP A 256 -20.43 -18.14 -4.46
N ALA A 257 -19.15 -18.48 -4.29
CA ALA A 257 -18.69 -19.88 -4.24
C ALA A 257 -18.03 -20.29 -2.90
N ARG A 258 -17.96 -19.40 -1.90
CA ARG A 258 -17.39 -19.73 -0.57
C ARG A 258 -18.30 -19.25 0.56
N ASP A 259 -19.43 -19.95 0.73
CA ASP A 259 -20.41 -19.77 1.83
C ASP A 259 -19.85 -20.19 3.21
N GLY A 260 -18.67 -19.76 3.61
CA GLY A 260 -18.07 -20.16 4.89
C GLY A 260 -17.84 -19.03 5.91
N PHE A 261 -17.61 -17.81 5.46
CA PHE A 261 -17.03 -16.77 6.33
C PHE A 261 -18.02 -15.84 7.05
N ALA A 262 -19.30 -15.80 6.67
CA ALA A 262 -20.28 -14.88 7.26
C ALA A 262 -20.91 -15.39 8.58
N GLN A 263 -20.70 -16.65 8.98
CA GLN A 263 -21.40 -17.24 10.13
C GLN A 263 -20.61 -17.22 11.44
N ASP A 264 -19.30 -17.10 11.43
CA ASP A 264 -18.51 -17.19 12.66
C ASP A 264 -18.36 -15.89 13.45
N ILE A 265 -18.54 -14.72 12.80
CA ILE A 265 -18.41 -13.42 13.49
C ILE A 265 -19.66 -13.06 14.29
N GLU A 266 -20.84 -13.63 14.00
CA GLU A 266 -22.06 -13.39 14.79
C GLU A 266 -22.15 -14.24 16.08
N HIS A 267 -21.34 -15.28 16.22
CA HIS A 267 -21.39 -16.16 17.41
C HIS A 267 -20.51 -15.70 18.58
N GLU A 268 -19.57 -14.79 18.39
CA GLU A 268 -18.76 -14.24 19.50
C GLU A 268 -19.31 -12.93 20.10
N ARG A 269 -20.48 -12.46 19.66
CA ARG A 269 -21.15 -11.26 20.20
C ARG A 269 -22.42 -11.53 21.01
N ASN A 270 -22.69 -12.78 21.42
CA ASN A 270 -23.78 -13.10 22.36
C ASN A 270 -23.26 -13.76 23.61
#